data_06ff8eef8e75a378f1430a695433dbe5
#
_entry.id   06ff8eef8e75a378f1430a695433dbe5
#
_cell.length_a   1.000
_cell.length_b   1.000
_cell.length_c   1.000
_cell.angle_alpha   90.00
_cell.angle_beta   90.00
_cell.angle_gamma   90.00
#
_symmetry.space_group_name_H-M   'P 1'
#
loop_
_entity.id
_entity.type
_entity.pdbx_description
1 polymer ?
#
loop_
_entity_poly.entity_id
_entity_poly.type
_entity_poly.pdbx_seq_one_letter_code
_entity_poly.pdbx_strand_id
1 'polypeptide(L)'
;MRLPDFPWDLLAPYKKIASSHRDGLIDLSIGTPVDDSPLTMQSALASSGSAPGYPLTIGNATLRATLERWIRSKFFTVGPLDFLPTIGSKELVGLLPTLIQAKKVLIPEIAYPTYQVGALVAGAECVAVGDDCREWPKDADLVWINTPANPHGRVLSQSQLREIISWARDTKTIVVSDECYFELGWDREPLSLLQVADGDSAGLLIVHSLSKSFNAAGYRAAFIAGDPALIAQIREVRKHLGLIMPAPIQAAMRAALDDPAEIAIQKERYRVRREVLRAAFLGAGFTISHSEAGLYLWASRGEECWQTIEWAAQRGILITPGIFYGEKGANHVRVALTATDEDIRRAAERLA
;
A
#
# COMPACT_ATOMS: atom_id res chain seq x y z
N MET A 1 -26.27 0.02 -3.74
CA MET A 1 -25.10 0.71 -3.17
C MET A 1 -24.58 1.72 -4.21
N ARG A 2 -24.31 2.96 -3.81
CA ARG A 2 -23.66 3.96 -4.67
C ARG A 2 -22.25 4.20 -4.14
N LEU A 3 -21.23 3.89 -4.94
CA LEU A 3 -19.83 4.19 -4.64
C LEU A 3 -19.50 5.62 -5.11
N PRO A 4 -18.50 6.28 -4.50
CA PRO A 4 -17.99 7.55 -5.00
C PRO A 4 -17.39 7.36 -6.40
N ASP A 5 -17.38 8.45 -7.19
CA ASP A 5 -16.70 8.46 -8.48
C ASP A 5 -15.21 8.13 -8.29
N PHE A 6 -14.61 7.53 -9.32
CA PHE A 6 -13.19 7.17 -9.22
C PHE A 6 -12.33 8.45 -9.30
N PRO A 7 -11.62 8.83 -8.22
CA PRO A 7 -11.02 10.18 -8.14
C PRO A 7 -10.06 10.51 -9.29
N TRP A 8 -9.33 9.52 -9.81
CA TRP A 8 -8.36 9.74 -10.89
C TRP A 8 -9.00 10.17 -12.23
N ASP A 9 -10.30 9.95 -12.42
CA ASP A 9 -11.02 10.42 -13.62
C ASP A 9 -11.03 11.95 -13.68
N LEU A 10 -10.98 12.63 -12.53
CA LEU A 10 -10.89 14.09 -12.43
C LEU A 10 -9.57 14.66 -12.96
N LEU A 11 -8.53 13.82 -13.14
CA LEU A 11 -7.26 14.24 -13.73
C LEU A 11 -7.29 14.35 -15.26
N ALA A 12 -8.35 13.89 -15.94
CA ALA A 12 -8.40 13.86 -17.40
C ALA A 12 -8.14 15.23 -18.07
N PRO A 13 -8.69 16.37 -17.60
CA PRO A 13 -8.37 17.69 -18.15
C PRO A 13 -6.88 18.06 -18.02
N TYR A 14 -6.30 17.83 -16.87
CA TYR A 14 -4.89 18.12 -16.58
C TYR A 14 -3.93 17.20 -17.35
N LYS A 15 -4.32 15.93 -17.53
CA LYS A 15 -3.59 15.00 -18.40
C LYS A 15 -3.55 15.50 -19.83
N LYS A 16 -4.65 16.08 -20.35
CA LYS A 16 -4.71 16.69 -21.68
C LYS A 16 -3.74 17.87 -21.80
N ILE A 17 -3.72 18.75 -20.78
CA ILE A 17 -2.78 19.88 -20.73
C ILE A 17 -1.34 19.37 -20.73
N ALA A 18 -1.00 18.44 -19.82
CA ALA A 18 0.34 17.89 -19.71
C ALA A 18 0.79 17.15 -20.99
N SER A 19 -0.13 16.46 -21.69
CA SER A 19 0.16 15.78 -22.95
C SER A 19 0.41 16.73 -24.11
N SER A 20 -0.02 17.99 -24.03
CA SER A 20 0.25 19.03 -25.06
C SER A 20 1.60 19.69 -24.92
N HIS A 21 2.36 19.37 -23.86
CA HIS A 21 3.73 19.88 -23.71
C HIS A 21 4.61 19.40 -24.86
N ARG A 22 5.46 20.28 -25.40
CA ARG A 22 6.30 19.99 -26.59
C ARG A 22 7.16 18.72 -26.45
N ASP A 23 7.60 18.41 -25.25
CA ASP A 23 8.44 17.23 -24.93
C ASP A 23 7.63 16.07 -24.33
N GLY A 24 6.28 16.10 -24.46
CA GLY A 24 5.38 15.06 -24.01
C GLY A 24 5.07 15.04 -22.50
N LEU A 25 4.18 14.15 -22.11
CA LEU A 25 3.74 13.93 -20.73
C LEU A 25 4.78 13.12 -19.93
N ILE A 26 5.00 13.54 -18.69
CA ILE A 26 5.64 12.74 -17.63
C ILE A 26 4.60 12.44 -16.56
N ASP A 27 4.24 11.17 -16.38
CA ASP A 27 3.20 10.77 -15.43
C ASP A 27 3.79 10.29 -14.10
N LEU A 28 3.71 11.15 -13.08
CA LEU A 28 4.10 10.88 -11.69
C LEU A 28 2.87 10.75 -10.77
N SER A 29 1.67 10.55 -11.35
CA SER A 29 0.42 10.50 -10.58
C SER A 29 0.11 9.12 -10.02
N ILE A 30 0.55 8.04 -10.69
CA ILE A 30 0.18 6.67 -10.33
C ILE A 30 1.41 5.90 -9.86
N GLY A 31 1.32 5.30 -8.67
CA GLY A 31 2.39 4.45 -8.13
C GLY A 31 2.42 3.05 -8.77
N THR A 32 2.39 2.98 -10.10
CA THR A 32 2.54 1.72 -10.84
C THR A 32 4.00 1.52 -11.23
N PRO A 33 4.65 0.43 -10.80
CA PRO A 33 6.02 0.12 -11.21
C PRO A 33 6.17 0.09 -12.74
N VAL A 34 7.29 0.59 -13.23
CA VAL A 34 7.67 0.59 -14.67
C VAL A 34 8.88 -0.30 -14.96
N ASP A 35 9.60 -0.69 -13.93
CA ASP A 35 10.72 -1.61 -14.03
C ASP A 35 10.21 -3.06 -14.17
N ASP A 36 11.00 -3.92 -14.79
CA ASP A 36 10.64 -5.32 -14.97
C ASP A 36 10.49 -6.06 -13.64
N SER A 37 9.55 -7.01 -13.61
CA SER A 37 9.45 -7.97 -12.50
C SER A 37 10.68 -8.89 -12.50
N PRO A 38 11.10 -9.43 -11.33
CA PRO A 38 12.25 -10.33 -11.22
C PRO A 38 12.20 -11.50 -12.21
N LEU A 39 13.34 -11.83 -12.83
CA LEU A 39 13.43 -12.95 -13.76
C LEU A 39 13.04 -14.28 -13.11
N THR A 40 13.31 -14.44 -11.82
CA THR A 40 12.89 -15.61 -11.03
C THR A 40 11.37 -15.76 -11.00
N MET A 41 10.63 -14.66 -10.86
CA MET A 41 9.16 -14.65 -10.94
C MET A 41 8.66 -15.01 -12.34
N GLN A 42 9.25 -14.38 -13.38
CA GLN A 42 8.86 -14.61 -14.78
C GLN A 42 9.08 -16.08 -15.16
N SER A 43 10.23 -16.65 -14.79
CA SER A 43 10.58 -18.05 -15.05
C SER A 43 9.65 -19.03 -14.30
N ALA A 44 9.33 -18.74 -13.05
CA ALA A 44 8.40 -19.55 -12.26
C ALA A 44 6.98 -19.51 -12.84
N LEU A 45 6.52 -18.35 -13.29
CA LEU A 45 5.22 -18.19 -13.97
C LEU A 45 5.18 -19.03 -15.26
N ALA A 46 6.20 -18.90 -16.11
CA ALA A 46 6.28 -19.62 -17.38
C ALA A 46 6.28 -21.15 -17.18
N SER A 47 7.04 -21.65 -16.21
CA SER A 47 7.11 -23.09 -15.91
C SER A 47 5.87 -23.65 -15.22
N SER A 48 4.99 -22.79 -14.72
CA SER A 48 3.75 -23.18 -14.01
C SER A 48 2.49 -22.98 -14.86
N GLY A 49 2.63 -22.79 -16.17
CA GLY A 49 1.50 -22.50 -17.08
C GLY A 49 0.47 -23.64 -17.17
N SER A 50 0.88 -24.91 -16.97
CA SER A 50 -0.05 -26.04 -16.90
C SER A 50 -0.58 -26.20 -15.48
N ALA A 51 -1.81 -25.73 -15.23
CA ALA A 51 -2.44 -25.76 -13.92
C ALA A 51 -3.92 -26.22 -14.02
N PRO A 52 -4.19 -27.51 -14.36
CA PRO A 52 -5.54 -27.99 -14.61
C PRO A 52 -6.41 -28.14 -13.35
N GLY A 53 -5.80 -28.21 -12.16
CA GLY A 53 -6.50 -28.39 -10.89
C GLY A 53 -6.81 -27.06 -10.18
N TYR A 54 -7.88 -27.05 -9.38
CA TYR A 54 -8.19 -25.90 -8.52
C TYR A 54 -7.12 -25.74 -7.43
N PRO A 55 -6.56 -24.51 -7.25
CA PRO A 55 -5.66 -24.26 -6.14
C PRO A 55 -6.41 -24.17 -4.81
N LEU A 56 -5.67 -24.38 -3.71
CA LEU A 56 -6.22 -24.22 -2.36
C LEU A 56 -6.27 -22.72 -1.95
N THR A 57 -7.31 -22.33 -1.23
CA THR A 57 -7.47 -20.97 -0.68
C THR A 57 -6.30 -20.58 0.22
N ILE A 58 -5.77 -21.56 0.99
CA ILE A 58 -4.62 -21.34 1.88
C ILE A 58 -3.27 -21.25 1.14
N GLY A 59 -3.26 -21.49 -0.18
CA GLY A 59 -2.03 -21.70 -0.95
C GLY A 59 -1.55 -23.15 -0.87
N ASN A 60 -0.68 -23.53 -1.80
CA ASN A 60 -0.05 -24.84 -1.80
C ASN A 60 1.01 -24.96 -0.68
N ALA A 61 1.41 -26.17 -0.35
CA ALA A 61 2.31 -26.45 0.77
C ALA A 61 3.68 -25.73 0.64
N THR A 62 4.22 -25.62 -0.58
CA THR A 62 5.51 -24.97 -0.81
C THR A 62 5.41 -23.45 -0.63
N LEU A 63 4.36 -22.78 -1.13
CA LEU A 63 4.13 -21.37 -0.89
C LEU A 63 3.91 -21.10 0.60
N ARG A 64 3.15 -21.95 1.30
CA ARG A 64 2.92 -21.78 2.74
C ARG A 64 4.22 -21.84 3.53
N ALA A 65 5.07 -22.82 3.25
CA ALA A 65 6.38 -22.93 3.91
C ALA A 65 7.28 -21.69 3.65
N THR A 66 7.28 -21.18 2.41
CA THR A 66 8.02 -19.97 2.06
C THR A 66 7.43 -18.73 2.76
N LEU A 67 6.11 -18.56 2.75
CA LEU A 67 5.45 -17.44 3.44
C LEU A 67 5.72 -17.46 4.95
N GLU A 68 5.59 -18.60 5.61
CA GLU A 68 5.86 -18.71 7.04
C GLU A 68 7.29 -18.29 7.37
N ARG A 69 8.27 -18.85 6.67
CA ARG A 69 9.67 -18.49 6.84
C ARG A 69 9.91 -17.01 6.60
N TRP A 70 9.35 -16.46 5.49
CA TRP A 70 9.53 -15.06 5.11
C TRP A 70 8.90 -14.11 6.13
N ILE A 71 7.64 -14.34 6.54
CA ILE A 71 6.93 -13.53 7.52
C ILE A 71 7.71 -13.49 8.84
N ARG A 72 8.13 -14.67 9.35
CA ARG A 72 8.85 -14.76 10.61
C ARG A 72 10.19 -14.05 10.57
N SER A 73 10.94 -14.22 9.49
CA SER A 73 12.25 -13.58 9.35
C SER A 73 12.15 -12.07 9.04
N LYS A 74 11.22 -11.67 8.18
CA LYS A 74 11.10 -10.28 7.71
C LYS A 74 10.49 -9.36 8.76
N PHE A 75 9.45 -9.84 9.43
CA PHE A 75 8.75 -9.06 10.45
C PHE A 75 9.18 -9.42 11.88
N PHE A 76 10.20 -10.26 12.03
CA PHE A 76 10.73 -10.67 13.34
C PHE A 76 9.63 -11.13 14.31
N THR A 77 8.58 -11.77 13.76
CA THR A 77 7.43 -12.18 14.55
C THR A 77 7.62 -13.55 15.18
N VAL A 78 7.14 -13.68 16.41
CA VAL A 78 7.13 -14.93 17.20
C VAL A 78 5.69 -15.28 17.59
N GLY A 79 5.48 -16.44 18.20
CA GLY A 79 4.17 -16.86 18.69
C GLY A 79 3.22 -17.37 17.61
N PRO A 80 1.95 -17.60 17.95
CA PRO A 80 0.92 -18.09 17.04
C PRO A 80 0.60 -17.05 15.96
N LEU A 81 0.59 -17.49 14.70
CA LEU A 81 0.08 -16.70 13.58
C LEU A 81 -0.42 -17.64 12.47
N ASP A 82 -1.34 -17.18 11.66
CA ASP A 82 -1.70 -17.80 10.38
C ASP A 82 -1.69 -16.74 9.27
N PHE A 83 -1.80 -17.17 8.03
CA PHE A 83 -1.73 -16.28 6.86
C PHE A 83 -2.45 -16.88 5.66
N LEU A 84 -2.85 -16.00 4.73
CA LEU A 84 -3.49 -16.34 3.46
C LEU A 84 -2.90 -15.55 2.30
N PRO A 85 -2.57 -16.19 1.18
CA PRO A 85 -2.30 -15.49 -0.06
C PRO A 85 -3.60 -14.86 -0.59
N THR A 86 -3.49 -13.65 -1.16
CA THR A 86 -4.63 -12.87 -1.67
C THR A 86 -4.39 -12.35 -3.08
N ILE A 87 -5.46 -12.03 -3.81
CA ILE A 87 -5.43 -11.54 -5.19
C ILE A 87 -5.08 -10.04 -5.19
N GLY A 88 -3.85 -9.73 -4.74
CA GLY A 88 -3.39 -8.39 -4.43
C GLY A 88 -3.99 -7.84 -3.13
N SER A 89 -3.34 -6.81 -2.57
CA SER A 89 -3.81 -6.16 -1.34
C SER A 89 -5.09 -5.35 -1.53
N LYS A 90 -5.26 -4.70 -2.69
CA LYS A 90 -6.42 -3.85 -2.95
C LYS A 90 -7.76 -4.61 -2.88
N GLU A 91 -7.82 -5.82 -3.43
CA GLU A 91 -9.00 -6.68 -3.33
C GLU A 91 -9.34 -6.96 -1.88
N LEU A 92 -8.33 -7.36 -1.11
CA LEU A 92 -8.49 -7.65 0.31
C LEU A 92 -8.94 -6.41 1.10
N VAL A 93 -8.29 -5.27 0.90
CA VAL A 93 -8.64 -3.99 1.55
C VAL A 93 -10.10 -3.63 1.28
N GLY A 94 -10.55 -3.78 0.03
CA GLY A 94 -11.92 -3.47 -0.35
C GLY A 94 -12.96 -4.44 0.21
N LEU A 95 -12.58 -5.67 0.51
CA LEU A 95 -13.51 -6.72 0.97
C LEU A 95 -13.40 -7.05 2.47
N LEU A 96 -12.28 -6.73 3.12
CA LEU A 96 -12.05 -7.15 4.51
C LEU A 96 -13.16 -6.72 5.48
N PRO A 97 -13.67 -5.47 5.45
CA PRO A 97 -14.78 -5.09 6.32
C PRO A 97 -16.02 -6.00 6.14
N THR A 98 -16.32 -6.41 4.91
CA THR A 98 -17.40 -7.36 4.61
C THR A 98 -17.08 -8.76 5.14
N LEU A 99 -15.85 -9.25 4.94
CA LEU A 99 -15.42 -10.60 5.35
C LEU A 99 -15.49 -10.81 6.86
N ILE A 100 -15.29 -9.74 7.64
CA ILE A 100 -15.38 -9.77 9.11
C ILE A 100 -16.69 -9.21 9.65
N GLN A 101 -17.62 -8.79 8.76
CA GLN A 101 -18.93 -8.23 9.09
C GLN A 101 -18.86 -6.94 9.95
N ALA A 102 -17.84 -6.11 9.72
CA ALA A 102 -17.66 -4.84 10.42
C ALA A 102 -18.86 -3.91 10.19
N LYS A 103 -19.28 -3.21 11.24
CA LYS A 103 -20.35 -2.20 11.23
C LYS A 103 -19.79 -0.77 11.32
N LYS A 104 -18.65 -0.62 11.98
CA LYS A 104 -17.93 0.65 12.11
C LYS A 104 -16.45 0.43 11.82
N VAL A 105 -15.91 1.19 10.86
CA VAL A 105 -14.54 1.12 10.39
C VAL A 105 -13.87 2.47 10.58
N LEU A 106 -12.74 2.49 11.28
CA LEU A 106 -11.90 3.68 11.40
C LEU A 106 -10.83 3.66 10.32
N ILE A 107 -10.57 4.82 9.73
CA ILE A 107 -9.52 5.03 8.72
C ILE A 107 -8.72 6.29 9.07
N PRO A 108 -7.44 6.42 8.67
CA PRO A 108 -6.71 7.68 8.84
C PRO A 108 -7.39 8.85 8.13
N GLU A 109 -7.27 10.08 8.66
CA GLU A 109 -7.79 11.32 8.02
C GLU A 109 -7.16 11.58 6.65
N ILE A 110 -5.90 11.15 6.46
CA ILE A 110 -5.23 11.12 5.15
C ILE A 110 -4.99 9.65 4.82
N ALA A 111 -5.82 9.09 3.94
CA ALA A 111 -5.91 7.66 3.74
C ALA A 111 -5.93 7.24 2.27
N TYR A 112 -5.47 6.04 2.01
CA TYR A 112 -5.71 5.38 0.73
C TYR A 112 -7.23 5.21 0.51
N PRO A 113 -7.82 5.75 -0.57
CA PRO A 113 -9.28 5.84 -0.73
C PRO A 113 -10.03 4.51 -0.65
N THR A 114 -9.34 3.40 -0.90
CA THR A 114 -9.98 2.07 -0.89
C THR A 114 -10.40 1.63 0.52
N TYR A 115 -9.84 2.19 1.60
CA TYR A 115 -10.32 1.89 2.96
C TYR A 115 -11.77 2.35 3.13
N GLN A 116 -12.08 3.58 2.72
CA GLN A 116 -13.46 4.10 2.75
C GLN A 116 -14.38 3.29 1.83
N VAL A 117 -13.92 2.97 0.62
CA VAL A 117 -14.69 2.15 -0.32
C VAL A 117 -15.03 0.79 0.29
N GLY A 118 -14.08 0.15 0.98
CA GLY A 118 -14.31 -1.13 1.66
C GLY A 118 -15.37 -1.04 2.76
N ALA A 119 -15.35 0.03 3.56
CA ALA A 119 -16.38 0.28 4.57
C ALA A 119 -17.77 0.47 3.91
N LEU A 120 -17.85 1.25 2.84
CA LEU A 120 -19.09 1.46 2.08
C LEU A 120 -19.63 0.16 1.47
N VAL A 121 -18.75 -0.69 0.92
CA VAL A 121 -19.13 -2.00 0.36
C VAL A 121 -19.71 -2.91 1.44
N ALA A 122 -19.16 -2.86 2.66
CA ALA A 122 -19.67 -3.59 3.80
C ALA A 122 -21.00 -3.02 4.37
N GLY A 123 -21.40 -1.82 3.95
CA GLY A 123 -22.50 -1.08 4.57
C GLY A 123 -22.14 -0.59 5.98
N ALA A 124 -20.85 -0.44 6.28
CA ALA A 124 -20.35 0.01 7.56
C ALA A 124 -20.27 1.54 7.63
N GLU A 125 -20.42 2.07 8.84
CA GLU A 125 -20.05 3.45 9.15
C GLU A 125 -18.53 3.60 8.97
N CYS A 126 -18.10 4.65 8.24
CA CYS A 126 -16.69 4.95 8.04
C CYS A 126 -16.33 6.25 8.74
N VAL A 127 -15.41 6.19 9.69
CA VAL A 127 -14.99 7.35 10.50
C VAL A 127 -13.52 7.62 10.25
N ALA A 128 -13.20 8.83 9.79
CA ALA A 128 -11.83 9.31 9.67
C ALA A 128 -11.30 9.72 11.05
N VAL A 129 -10.09 9.28 11.40
CA VAL A 129 -9.48 9.52 12.71
C VAL A 129 -8.08 10.09 12.58
N GLY A 130 -7.73 10.95 13.52
CA GLY A 130 -6.38 11.51 13.64
C GLY A 130 -5.37 10.51 14.19
N ASP A 131 -4.19 11.01 14.49
CA ASP A 131 -3.03 10.18 14.89
C ASP A 131 -3.06 9.69 16.33
N ASP A 132 -3.86 10.29 17.21
CA ASP A 132 -3.95 9.96 18.62
C ASP A 132 -5.07 8.94 18.86
N CYS A 133 -4.70 7.67 19.08
CA CYS A 133 -5.68 6.60 19.29
C CYS A 133 -6.53 6.78 20.58
N ARG A 134 -6.11 7.63 21.52
CA ARG A 134 -6.90 7.93 22.74
C ARG A 134 -8.18 8.70 22.43
N GLU A 135 -8.20 9.42 21.29
CA GLU A 135 -9.36 10.17 20.80
C GLU A 135 -10.27 9.35 19.86
N TRP A 136 -9.87 8.12 19.52
CA TRP A 136 -10.63 7.28 18.58
C TRP A 136 -11.93 6.74 19.22
N PRO A 137 -13.01 6.58 18.43
CA PRO A 137 -14.23 5.91 18.87
C PRO A 137 -13.94 4.51 19.40
N LYS A 138 -14.50 4.19 20.59
CA LYS A 138 -14.23 2.92 21.28
C LYS A 138 -15.19 1.78 20.89
N ASP A 139 -16.14 2.06 20.01
CA ASP A 139 -17.17 1.13 19.52
C ASP A 139 -16.92 0.68 18.08
N ALA A 140 -15.68 0.79 17.60
CA ALA A 140 -15.30 0.37 16.27
C ALA A 140 -15.02 -1.14 16.22
N ASP A 141 -15.38 -1.77 15.08
CA ASP A 141 -15.06 -3.17 14.82
C ASP A 141 -13.69 -3.34 14.19
N LEU A 142 -13.28 -2.36 13.38
CA LEU A 142 -12.05 -2.39 12.59
C LEU A 142 -11.40 -1.01 12.55
N VAL A 143 -10.07 -0.97 12.69
CA VAL A 143 -9.26 0.21 12.35
C VAL A 143 -8.19 -0.16 11.34
N TRP A 144 -8.10 0.64 10.28
CA TRP A 144 -6.98 0.62 9.36
C TRP A 144 -5.88 1.54 9.85
N ILE A 145 -4.66 1.04 9.94
CA ILE A 145 -3.44 1.84 9.98
C ILE A 145 -2.62 1.53 8.74
N ASN A 146 -1.81 2.49 8.28
CA ASN A 146 -0.96 2.31 7.11
C ASN A 146 0.45 2.83 7.42
N THR A 147 1.40 1.92 7.52
CA THR A 147 2.77 2.24 7.90
C THR A 147 3.78 1.35 7.16
N PRO A 148 4.55 1.91 6.21
CA PRO A 148 4.57 3.30 5.73
C PRO A 148 3.29 3.72 5.02
N ALA A 149 2.88 4.98 5.23
CA ALA A 149 1.59 5.47 4.78
C ALA A 149 1.58 5.92 3.30
N ASN A 150 0.51 5.62 2.59
CA ASN A 150 0.14 6.23 1.34
C ASN A 150 -0.98 7.25 1.60
N PRO A 151 -0.75 8.56 1.34
CA PRO A 151 0.21 9.14 0.41
C PRO A 151 1.52 9.67 1.00
N HIS A 152 1.59 9.94 2.30
CA HIS A 152 2.59 10.85 2.88
C HIS A 152 3.89 10.16 3.35
N GLY A 153 3.97 8.82 3.35
CA GLY A 153 5.19 8.09 3.67
C GLY A 153 5.62 8.13 5.15
N ARG A 154 4.72 8.51 6.06
CA ARG A 154 4.98 8.50 7.51
C ARG A 154 5.13 7.07 8.01
N VAL A 155 6.04 6.88 8.95
CA VAL A 155 6.28 5.62 9.67
C VAL A 155 5.85 5.78 11.12
N LEU A 156 4.96 4.92 11.60
CA LEU A 156 4.57 4.88 13.01
C LEU A 156 5.74 4.37 13.87
N SER A 157 5.97 5.02 14.99
CA SER A 157 6.98 4.60 15.96
C SER A 157 6.53 3.37 16.74
N GLN A 158 7.48 2.68 17.37
CA GLN A 158 7.18 1.54 18.25
C GLN A 158 6.22 1.91 19.38
N SER A 159 6.37 3.11 19.97
CA SER A 159 5.47 3.60 21.02
C SER A 159 4.04 3.78 20.50
N GLN A 160 3.87 4.41 19.33
CA GLN A 160 2.56 4.57 18.70
C GLN A 160 1.89 3.23 18.38
N LEU A 161 2.64 2.26 17.83
CA LEU A 161 2.11 0.93 17.56
C LEU A 161 1.68 0.22 18.86
N ARG A 162 2.46 0.33 19.95
CA ARG A 162 2.08 -0.23 21.26
C ARG A 162 0.84 0.43 21.84
N GLU A 163 0.71 1.75 21.73
CA GLU A 163 -0.48 2.47 22.17
C GLU A 163 -1.72 2.01 21.39
N ILE A 164 -1.62 1.85 20.07
CA ILE A 164 -2.69 1.34 19.22
C ILE A 164 -3.06 -0.10 19.59
N ILE A 165 -2.07 -0.98 19.83
CA ILE A 165 -2.31 -2.37 20.27
C ILE A 165 -3.04 -2.38 21.62
N SER A 166 -2.62 -1.55 22.59
CA SER A 166 -3.26 -1.45 23.90
C SER A 166 -4.71 -0.97 23.77
N TRP A 167 -4.92 0.10 23.01
CA TRP A 167 -6.26 0.63 22.74
C TRP A 167 -7.17 -0.43 22.08
N ALA A 168 -6.64 -1.16 21.11
CA ALA A 168 -7.40 -2.20 20.41
C ALA A 168 -7.83 -3.34 21.33
N ARG A 169 -6.97 -3.74 22.26
CA ARG A 169 -7.27 -4.77 23.26
C ARG A 169 -8.36 -4.31 24.24
N ASP A 170 -8.26 -3.05 24.71
CA ASP A 170 -9.24 -2.46 25.62
C ASP A 170 -10.63 -2.33 24.99
N THR A 171 -10.68 -2.04 23.69
CA THR A 171 -11.91 -1.82 22.92
C THR A 171 -12.40 -3.07 22.19
N LYS A 172 -11.57 -4.11 22.08
CA LYS A 172 -11.79 -5.31 21.26
C LYS A 172 -11.92 -5.00 19.76
N THR A 173 -11.30 -3.93 19.31
CA THR A 173 -11.25 -3.51 17.90
C THR A 173 -10.17 -4.29 17.14
N ILE A 174 -10.49 -4.79 15.96
CA ILE A 174 -9.50 -5.42 15.07
C ILE A 174 -8.61 -4.33 14.46
N VAL A 175 -7.29 -4.47 14.59
CA VAL A 175 -6.32 -3.59 13.92
C VAL A 175 -5.79 -4.28 12.67
N VAL A 176 -5.86 -3.58 11.53
CA VAL A 176 -5.22 -4.05 10.29
C VAL A 176 -4.19 -3.03 9.85
N SER A 177 -2.93 -3.45 9.84
CA SER A 177 -1.81 -2.64 9.35
C SER A 177 -1.55 -2.95 7.87
N ASP A 178 -1.76 -1.95 7.02
CA ASP A 178 -1.33 -2.03 5.61
C ASP A 178 0.17 -1.70 5.53
N GLU A 179 0.96 -2.74 5.33
CA GLU A 179 2.43 -2.70 5.29
C GLU A 179 2.98 -2.90 3.87
N CYS A 180 2.20 -2.53 2.84
CA CYS A 180 2.58 -2.73 1.43
C CYS A 180 3.85 -1.98 1.00
N TYR A 181 4.36 -1.06 1.80
CA TYR A 181 5.60 -0.31 1.55
C TYR A 181 6.70 -0.63 2.57
N PHE A 182 6.59 -1.72 3.30
CA PHE A 182 7.49 -2.08 4.41
C PHE A 182 8.97 -2.11 4.03
N GLU A 183 9.32 -2.55 2.82
CA GLU A 183 10.71 -2.58 2.35
C GLU A 183 11.28 -1.21 1.98
N LEU A 184 10.43 -0.18 1.82
CA LEU A 184 10.80 1.11 1.27
C LEU A 184 11.00 2.17 2.38
N GLY A 185 11.81 1.84 3.40
CA GLY A 185 12.30 2.78 4.40
C GLY A 185 13.46 3.61 3.82
N TRP A 186 13.44 4.94 4.04
CA TRP A 186 14.45 5.89 3.58
C TRP A 186 15.16 6.56 4.77
N ASP A 187 14.45 7.42 5.46
CA ASP A 187 14.93 8.18 6.61
C ASP A 187 14.56 7.47 7.93
N ARG A 188 13.66 6.49 7.86
CA ARG A 188 13.20 5.68 9.00
C ARG A 188 12.87 4.26 8.53
N GLU A 189 13.38 3.26 9.25
CA GLU A 189 13.04 1.86 8.98
C GLU A 189 11.64 1.55 9.57
N PRO A 190 10.74 0.99 8.74
CA PRO A 190 9.42 0.58 9.21
C PRO A 190 9.47 -0.57 10.23
N LEU A 191 8.51 -0.56 11.15
CA LEU A 191 8.25 -1.66 12.07
C LEU A 191 6.92 -2.31 11.71
N SER A 192 6.89 -3.64 11.72
CA SER A 192 5.62 -4.37 11.56
C SER A 192 4.79 -4.34 12.84
N LEU A 193 3.47 -4.26 12.70
CA LEU A 193 2.53 -4.40 13.81
C LEU A 193 2.76 -5.73 14.56
N LEU A 194 3.00 -6.82 13.82
CA LEU A 194 3.24 -8.14 14.42
C LEU A 194 4.58 -8.24 15.16
N GLN A 195 5.60 -7.48 14.73
CA GLN A 195 6.87 -7.40 15.45
C GLN A 195 6.67 -6.76 16.84
N VAL A 196 5.87 -5.69 16.89
CA VAL A 196 5.63 -4.92 18.12
C VAL A 196 4.63 -5.61 19.05
N ALA A 197 3.87 -6.57 18.54
CA ALA A 197 2.90 -7.35 19.31
C ALA A 197 3.52 -8.37 20.29
N ASP A 198 4.84 -8.53 20.24
CA ASP A 198 5.63 -9.39 21.15
C ASP A 198 5.07 -10.85 21.25
N GLY A 199 4.58 -11.38 20.12
CA GLY A 199 4.07 -12.75 20.00
C GLY A 199 2.59 -12.95 20.27
N ASP A 200 1.86 -11.92 20.68
CA ASP A 200 0.41 -11.95 20.84
C ASP A 200 -0.28 -11.23 19.66
N SER A 201 -0.68 -12.00 18.65
CA SER A 201 -1.35 -11.49 17.46
C SER A 201 -2.87 -11.39 17.58
N ALA A 202 -3.48 -11.65 18.74
CA ALA A 202 -4.92 -11.61 18.93
C ALA A 202 -5.52 -10.25 18.51
N GLY A 203 -6.48 -10.26 17.58
CA GLY A 203 -7.10 -9.06 17.02
C GLY A 203 -6.23 -8.25 16.06
N LEU A 204 -5.02 -8.71 15.71
CA LEU A 204 -4.06 -7.98 14.88
C LEU A 204 -3.83 -8.67 13.55
N LEU A 205 -3.88 -7.91 12.46
CA LEU A 205 -3.62 -8.37 11.11
C LEU A 205 -2.66 -7.41 10.40
N ILE A 206 -1.80 -7.96 9.54
CA ILE A 206 -1.01 -7.19 8.57
C ILE A 206 -1.40 -7.56 7.16
N VAL A 207 -1.31 -6.60 6.25
CA VAL A 207 -1.45 -6.80 4.80
C VAL A 207 -0.15 -6.42 4.11
N HIS A 208 0.37 -7.32 3.29
CA HIS A 208 1.60 -7.09 2.54
C HIS A 208 1.44 -7.47 1.08
N SER A 209 2.20 -6.83 0.17
CA SER A 209 2.06 -7.00 -1.27
C SER A 209 3.40 -6.98 -1.98
N LEU A 210 3.57 -7.85 -2.98
CA LEU A 210 4.73 -7.85 -3.85
C LEU A 210 4.67 -6.77 -4.96
N SER A 211 3.56 -6.03 -5.02
CA SER A 211 3.30 -5.08 -6.12
C SER A 211 4.36 -4.01 -6.28
N LYS A 212 5.03 -3.59 -5.20
CA LYS A 212 5.94 -2.43 -5.21
C LYS A 212 7.40 -2.84 -5.08
N SER A 213 7.74 -3.64 -4.11
CA SER A 213 9.09 -4.09 -3.85
C SER A 213 9.62 -5.10 -4.88
N PHE A 214 8.73 -5.79 -5.60
CA PHE A 214 9.06 -6.75 -6.65
C PHE A 214 8.53 -6.36 -8.04
N ASN A 215 8.08 -5.13 -8.25
CA ASN A 215 7.50 -4.68 -9.52
C ASN A 215 6.40 -5.62 -10.06
N ALA A 216 5.65 -6.25 -9.18
CA ALA A 216 4.72 -7.32 -9.50
C ALA A 216 3.24 -6.90 -9.39
N ALA A 217 2.92 -5.64 -9.66
CA ALA A 217 1.56 -5.12 -9.54
C ALA A 217 0.56 -5.90 -10.43
N GLY A 218 0.98 -6.29 -11.64
CA GLY A 218 0.18 -7.09 -12.57
C GLY A 218 -0.04 -8.53 -12.15
N TYR A 219 0.83 -9.09 -11.30
CA TYR A 219 0.70 -10.47 -10.81
C TYR A 219 -0.41 -10.65 -9.78
N ARG A 220 -0.88 -9.57 -9.16
CA ARG A 220 -1.89 -9.62 -8.11
C ARG A 220 -1.50 -10.54 -6.95
N ALA A 221 -0.24 -10.46 -6.49
CA ALA A 221 0.33 -11.28 -5.43
C ALA A 221 0.47 -10.47 -4.13
N ALA A 222 -0.24 -10.90 -3.09
CA ALA A 222 -0.24 -10.29 -1.76
C ALA A 222 -0.60 -11.37 -0.72
N PHE A 223 -0.52 -11.02 0.56
CA PHE A 223 -0.99 -11.86 1.65
C PHE A 223 -1.51 -11.02 2.83
N ILE A 224 -2.31 -11.65 3.67
CA ILE A 224 -2.70 -11.20 4.99
C ILE A 224 -2.14 -12.18 6.02
N ALA A 225 -1.67 -11.68 7.16
CA ALA A 225 -1.15 -12.51 8.25
C ALA A 225 -1.50 -11.92 9.61
N GLY A 226 -1.56 -12.74 10.65
CA GLY A 226 -1.80 -12.32 12.02
C GLY A 226 -2.62 -13.32 12.83
N ASP A 227 -3.65 -12.84 13.52
CA ASP A 227 -4.54 -13.63 14.38
C ASP A 227 -5.08 -14.89 13.67
N PRO A 228 -4.74 -16.10 14.16
CA PRO A 228 -5.16 -17.35 13.54
C PRO A 228 -6.68 -17.53 13.46
N ALA A 229 -7.43 -17.01 14.45
CA ALA A 229 -8.89 -17.13 14.47
C ALA A 229 -9.54 -16.24 13.38
N LEU A 230 -9.06 -15.00 13.23
CA LEU A 230 -9.50 -14.10 12.18
C LEU A 230 -9.10 -14.62 10.79
N ILE A 231 -7.89 -15.12 10.63
CA ILE A 231 -7.43 -15.72 9.36
C ILE A 231 -8.30 -16.93 9.00
N ALA A 232 -8.66 -17.78 9.96
CA ALA A 232 -9.56 -18.92 9.71
C ALA A 232 -10.96 -18.48 9.27
N GLN A 233 -11.53 -17.44 9.92
CA GLN A 233 -12.82 -16.86 9.50
C GLN A 233 -12.76 -16.31 8.07
N ILE A 234 -11.76 -15.49 7.78
CA ILE A 234 -11.55 -14.86 6.46
C ILE A 234 -11.37 -15.95 5.40
N ARG A 235 -10.62 -17.01 5.70
CA ARG A 235 -10.38 -18.16 4.81
C ARG A 235 -11.69 -18.85 4.39
N GLU A 236 -12.57 -19.14 5.35
CA GLU A 236 -13.82 -19.85 5.04
C GLU A 236 -14.72 -19.01 4.11
N VAL A 237 -14.87 -17.71 4.35
CA VAL A 237 -15.65 -16.84 3.45
C VAL A 237 -14.99 -16.77 2.07
N ARG A 238 -13.68 -16.56 1.99
CA ARG A 238 -12.94 -16.50 0.71
C ARG A 238 -13.06 -17.81 -0.09
N LYS A 239 -13.04 -18.95 0.58
CA LYS A 239 -13.22 -20.29 -0.03
C LYS A 239 -14.57 -20.39 -0.73
N HIS A 240 -15.66 -19.97 -0.07
CA HIS A 240 -17.00 -19.99 -0.66
C HIS A 240 -17.17 -18.98 -1.81
N LEU A 241 -16.49 -17.86 -1.78
CA LEU A 241 -16.53 -16.83 -2.83
C LEU A 241 -15.58 -17.13 -4.01
N GLY A 242 -14.75 -18.17 -3.93
CA GLY A 242 -13.77 -18.49 -4.98
C GLY A 242 -12.61 -17.47 -5.05
N LEU A 243 -12.34 -16.73 -4.00
CA LEU A 243 -11.26 -15.74 -3.91
C LEU A 243 -9.92 -16.45 -3.64
N ILE A 244 -9.41 -17.14 -4.64
CA ILE A 244 -8.24 -18.03 -4.56
C ILE A 244 -7.16 -17.51 -5.50
N MET A 245 -5.93 -17.38 -5.00
CA MET A 245 -4.79 -17.00 -5.84
C MET A 245 -4.51 -18.10 -6.87
N PRO A 246 -4.42 -17.79 -8.18
CA PRO A 246 -4.12 -18.76 -9.23
C PRO A 246 -2.81 -19.51 -8.99
N ALA A 247 -2.75 -20.81 -9.31
CA ALA A 247 -1.57 -21.65 -9.05
C ALA A 247 -0.27 -21.12 -9.70
N PRO A 248 -0.26 -20.61 -10.94
CA PRO A 248 0.94 -19.99 -11.52
C PRO A 248 1.42 -18.76 -10.76
N ILE A 249 0.50 -17.96 -10.20
CA ILE A 249 0.86 -16.80 -9.39
C ILE A 249 1.42 -17.23 -8.03
N GLN A 250 0.91 -18.32 -7.44
CA GLN A 250 1.50 -18.90 -6.23
C GLN A 250 2.95 -19.33 -6.45
N ALA A 251 3.27 -19.91 -7.59
CA ALA A 251 4.64 -20.29 -7.95
C ALA A 251 5.55 -19.07 -8.14
N ALA A 252 5.07 -18.04 -8.84
CA ALA A 252 5.81 -16.79 -9.02
C ALA A 252 6.03 -16.06 -7.69
N MET A 253 5.02 -15.98 -6.83
CA MET A 253 5.12 -15.39 -5.51
C MET A 253 6.16 -16.11 -4.64
N ARG A 254 6.15 -17.43 -4.65
CA ARG A 254 7.16 -18.24 -3.95
C ARG A 254 8.57 -17.90 -4.43
N ALA A 255 8.78 -17.89 -5.75
CA ALA A 255 10.10 -17.59 -6.33
C ALA A 255 10.63 -16.22 -5.93
N ALA A 256 9.75 -15.20 -5.88
CA ALA A 256 10.12 -13.86 -5.43
C ALA A 256 10.53 -13.83 -3.95
N LEU A 257 9.75 -14.47 -3.09
CA LEU A 257 10.02 -14.49 -1.63
C LEU A 257 11.25 -15.33 -1.27
N ASP A 258 11.64 -16.28 -2.12
CA ASP A 258 12.87 -17.07 -1.98
C ASP A 258 14.11 -16.29 -2.49
N ASP A 259 13.94 -15.17 -3.21
CA ASP A 259 15.01 -14.32 -3.75
C ASP A 259 14.92 -12.88 -3.23
N PRO A 260 15.35 -12.61 -2.00
CA PRO A 260 15.25 -11.29 -1.39
C PRO A 260 16.22 -10.24 -1.98
N ALA A 261 17.19 -10.64 -2.80
CA ALA A 261 18.16 -9.72 -3.40
C ALA A 261 17.49 -8.69 -4.32
N GLU A 262 16.42 -9.07 -5.01
CA GLU A 262 15.64 -8.19 -5.90
C GLU A 262 15.00 -6.99 -5.17
N ILE A 263 14.62 -7.19 -3.90
CA ILE A 263 14.09 -6.09 -3.06
C ILE A 263 15.15 -4.99 -2.91
N ALA A 264 16.39 -5.34 -2.63
CA ALA A 264 17.48 -4.38 -2.44
C ALA A 264 17.79 -3.61 -3.72
N ILE A 265 17.77 -4.30 -4.87
CA ILE A 265 17.97 -3.69 -6.20
C ILE A 265 16.87 -2.66 -6.47
N GLN A 266 15.62 -3.02 -6.28
CA GLN A 266 14.49 -2.12 -6.54
C GLN A 266 14.42 -0.97 -5.53
N LYS A 267 14.71 -1.24 -4.25
CA LYS A 267 14.82 -0.19 -3.21
C LYS A 267 15.85 0.85 -3.62
N GLU A 268 17.02 0.44 -4.11
CA GLU A 268 18.08 1.36 -4.53
C GLU A 268 17.65 2.21 -5.73
N ARG A 269 16.95 1.65 -6.74
CA ARG A 269 16.41 2.44 -7.86
C ARG A 269 15.45 3.53 -7.36
N TYR A 270 14.51 3.18 -6.48
CA TYR A 270 13.57 4.14 -5.92
C TYR A 270 14.28 5.19 -5.03
N ARG A 271 15.35 4.80 -4.31
CA ARG A 271 16.15 5.75 -3.52
C ARG A 271 16.75 6.84 -4.42
N VAL A 272 17.38 6.45 -5.51
CA VAL A 272 17.98 7.39 -6.47
C VAL A 272 16.90 8.30 -7.08
N ARG A 273 15.78 7.75 -7.54
CA ARG A 273 14.65 8.53 -8.08
C ARG A 273 14.08 9.51 -7.05
N ARG A 274 13.96 9.06 -5.79
CA ARG A 274 13.52 9.92 -4.68
C ARG A 274 14.45 11.11 -4.48
N GLU A 275 15.74 10.91 -4.45
CA GLU A 275 16.72 11.99 -4.25
C GLU A 275 16.64 13.04 -5.37
N VAL A 276 16.56 12.61 -6.62
CA VAL A 276 16.42 13.50 -7.78
C VAL A 276 15.13 14.31 -7.70
N LEU A 277 13.98 13.66 -7.52
CA LEU A 277 12.69 14.37 -7.43
C LEU A 277 12.61 15.25 -6.19
N ARG A 278 13.10 14.77 -5.04
CA ARG A 278 13.09 15.55 -3.80
C ARG A 278 13.87 16.86 -3.96
N ALA A 279 15.05 16.79 -4.52
CA ALA A 279 15.87 17.99 -4.77
C ALA A 279 15.17 18.95 -5.75
N ALA A 280 14.58 18.43 -6.83
CA ALA A 280 13.89 19.24 -7.84
C ALA A 280 12.63 19.93 -7.27
N PHE A 281 11.80 19.22 -6.51
CA PHE A 281 10.61 19.81 -5.89
C PHE A 281 10.97 20.87 -4.83
N LEU A 282 11.98 20.62 -4.01
CA LEU A 282 12.48 21.63 -3.06
C LEU A 282 13.02 22.88 -3.78
N GLY A 283 13.80 22.69 -4.87
CA GLY A 283 14.30 23.79 -5.71
C GLY A 283 13.18 24.58 -6.37
N ALA A 284 12.06 23.95 -6.72
CA ALA A 284 10.87 24.61 -7.28
C ALA A 284 9.98 25.27 -6.20
N GLY A 285 10.44 25.38 -4.95
CA GLY A 285 9.74 26.07 -3.86
C GLY A 285 8.70 25.24 -3.12
N PHE A 286 8.67 23.92 -3.28
CA PHE A 286 7.82 23.04 -2.48
C PHE A 286 8.39 22.78 -1.10
N THR A 287 7.52 22.56 -0.13
CA THR A 287 7.86 21.88 1.11
C THR A 287 7.48 20.40 0.99
N ILE A 288 8.26 19.51 1.62
CA ILE A 288 7.97 18.08 1.63
C ILE A 288 7.73 17.66 3.09
N SER A 289 6.54 17.17 3.36
CA SER A 289 6.13 16.69 4.68
C SER A 289 6.30 15.19 4.75
N HIS A 290 6.77 14.66 5.87
CA HIS A 290 7.02 13.24 6.05
C HIS A 290 7.92 12.65 4.94
N SER A 291 7.40 11.71 4.12
CA SER A 291 8.17 11.02 3.07
C SER A 291 9.39 10.24 3.61
N GLU A 292 9.30 9.79 4.86
CA GLU A 292 10.33 9.03 5.58
C GLU A 292 10.53 7.63 4.99
N ALA A 293 9.47 7.14 4.33
CA ALA A 293 9.40 5.83 3.68
C ALA A 293 8.36 5.84 2.56
N GLY A 294 8.14 4.68 1.93
CA GLY A 294 7.12 4.50 0.90
C GLY A 294 7.56 4.94 -0.49
N LEU A 295 6.58 5.13 -1.36
CA LEU A 295 6.79 5.25 -2.80
C LEU A 295 6.48 6.65 -3.34
N TYR A 296 6.29 7.64 -2.43
CA TYR A 296 5.79 8.94 -2.81
C TYR A 296 6.49 10.08 -2.06
N LEU A 297 6.57 11.25 -2.71
CA LEU A 297 6.77 12.50 -2.03
C LEU A 297 5.40 13.13 -1.75
N TRP A 298 5.22 13.64 -0.54
CA TRP A 298 4.05 14.41 -0.13
C TRP A 298 4.45 15.87 -0.03
N ALA A 299 4.10 16.63 -1.07
CA ALA A 299 4.66 17.95 -1.32
C ALA A 299 3.58 19.03 -1.33
N SER A 300 3.93 20.27 -0.93
CA SER A 300 3.03 21.41 -0.93
C SER A 300 3.76 22.66 -1.38
N ARG A 301 3.05 23.53 -2.12
CA ARG A 301 3.48 24.89 -2.46
C ARG A 301 2.83 25.95 -1.56
N GLY A 302 2.07 25.53 -0.54
CA GLY A 302 1.32 26.45 0.32
C GLY A 302 0.01 26.95 -0.31
N GLU A 303 -0.43 26.36 -1.40
CA GLU A 303 -1.66 26.67 -2.12
C GLU A 303 -2.59 25.44 -2.20
N GLU A 304 -3.80 25.63 -2.68
CA GLU A 304 -4.76 24.57 -2.89
C GLU A 304 -4.26 23.59 -3.98
N CYS A 305 -4.41 22.28 -3.77
CA CYS A 305 -3.76 21.25 -4.57
C CYS A 305 -4.06 21.34 -6.06
N TRP A 306 -5.28 21.77 -6.47
CA TRP A 306 -5.63 21.89 -7.88
C TRP A 306 -4.85 22.98 -8.61
N GLN A 307 -4.47 24.07 -7.91
CA GLN A 307 -3.60 25.11 -8.47
C GLN A 307 -2.20 24.52 -8.76
N THR A 308 -1.69 23.72 -7.83
CA THR A 308 -0.41 22.99 -8.01
C THR A 308 -0.52 21.95 -9.14
N ILE A 309 -1.66 21.24 -9.29
CA ILE A 309 -1.87 20.29 -10.39
C ILE A 309 -1.84 21.00 -11.75
N GLU A 310 -2.51 22.15 -11.86
CA GLU A 310 -2.50 22.95 -13.08
C GLU A 310 -1.08 23.44 -13.41
N TRP A 311 -0.38 23.97 -12.42
CA TRP A 311 1.01 24.42 -12.54
C TRP A 311 1.94 23.30 -13.04
N ALA A 312 1.82 22.08 -12.51
CA ALA A 312 2.59 20.93 -12.95
C ALA A 312 2.21 20.48 -14.37
N ALA A 313 0.90 20.45 -14.68
CA ALA A 313 0.39 20.07 -15.99
C ALA A 313 0.90 20.98 -17.13
N GLN A 314 0.99 22.29 -16.87
CA GLN A 314 1.58 23.27 -17.82
C GLN A 314 3.07 22.97 -18.13
N ARG A 315 3.77 22.26 -17.22
CA ARG A 315 5.15 21.77 -17.39
C ARG A 315 5.22 20.36 -17.96
N GLY A 316 4.07 19.81 -18.40
CA GLY A 316 4.01 18.45 -18.92
C GLY A 316 4.21 17.37 -17.84
N ILE A 317 3.95 17.69 -16.56
CA ILE A 317 4.06 16.78 -15.42
C ILE A 317 2.69 16.53 -14.84
N LEU A 318 2.28 15.27 -14.71
CA LEU A 318 1.03 14.89 -14.05
C LEU A 318 1.35 14.29 -12.67
N ILE A 319 0.74 14.87 -11.62
CA ILE A 319 0.83 14.45 -10.23
C ILE A 319 -0.57 14.31 -9.64
N THR A 320 -0.71 13.75 -8.43
CA THR A 320 -2.03 13.50 -7.83
C THR A 320 -2.38 14.57 -6.78
N PRO A 321 -3.57 15.18 -6.83
CA PRO A 321 -4.01 16.11 -5.80
C PRO A 321 -4.24 15.41 -4.47
N GLY A 322 -3.83 16.05 -3.40
CA GLY A 322 -3.87 15.47 -2.07
C GLY A 322 -5.28 15.29 -1.51
N ILE A 323 -6.25 16.09 -2.00
CA ILE A 323 -7.67 15.96 -1.63
C ILE A 323 -8.25 14.57 -1.93
N PHE A 324 -7.66 13.79 -2.84
CA PHE A 324 -8.08 12.41 -3.10
C PHE A 324 -7.86 11.47 -1.90
N TYR A 325 -7.05 11.90 -0.94
CA TYR A 325 -6.72 11.14 0.26
C TYR A 325 -7.40 11.66 1.53
N GLY A 326 -8.26 12.68 1.40
CA GLY A 326 -9.02 13.32 2.47
C GLY A 326 -8.80 14.82 2.55
N GLU A 327 -9.70 15.51 3.25
CA GLU A 327 -9.74 16.98 3.39
C GLU A 327 -8.40 17.56 3.90
N LYS A 328 -7.73 16.87 4.81
CA LYS A 328 -6.42 17.28 5.34
C LYS A 328 -5.32 17.29 4.27
N GLY A 329 -5.56 16.65 3.12
CA GLY A 329 -4.67 16.65 1.96
C GLY A 329 -4.84 17.84 1.01
N ALA A 330 -5.82 18.72 1.20
CA ALA A 330 -6.24 19.75 0.24
C ALA A 330 -5.12 20.68 -0.24
N ASN A 331 -4.08 20.91 0.57
CA ASN A 331 -2.93 21.78 0.24
C ASN A 331 -1.67 20.97 -0.14
N HIS A 332 -1.79 19.71 -0.45
CA HIS A 332 -0.69 18.85 -0.83
C HIS A 332 -0.92 18.18 -2.17
N VAL A 333 0.16 17.68 -2.75
CA VAL A 333 0.14 16.78 -3.90
C VAL A 333 0.98 15.55 -3.61
N ARG A 334 0.62 14.42 -4.22
CA ARG A 334 1.40 13.19 -4.15
C ARG A 334 2.18 13.00 -5.46
N VAL A 335 3.49 12.77 -5.34
CA VAL A 335 4.41 12.54 -6.44
C VAL A 335 4.96 11.12 -6.37
N ALA A 336 4.74 10.29 -7.39
CA ALA A 336 5.19 8.91 -7.42
C ALA A 336 6.63 8.77 -7.90
N LEU A 337 7.38 7.81 -7.32
CA LEU A 337 8.76 7.46 -7.69
C LEU A 337 8.86 6.41 -8.80
N THR A 338 7.74 6.03 -9.41
CA THR A 338 7.61 4.86 -10.28
C THR A 338 7.80 5.13 -11.78
N ALA A 339 8.14 6.35 -12.17
CA ALA A 339 8.52 6.64 -13.57
C ALA A 339 9.92 6.10 -13.89
N THR A 340 10.27 6.03 -15.18
CA THR A 340 11.60 5.64 -15.63
C THR A 340 12.68 6.62 -15.15
N ASP A 341 13.94 6.18 -15.05
CA ASP A 341 15.05 7.06 -14.64
C ASP A 341 15.19 8.27 -15.57
N GLU A 342 14.89 8.10 -16.87
CA GLU A 342 14.87 9.18 -17.83
C GLU A 342 13.76 10.18 -17.55
N ASP A 343 12.52 9.71 -17.32
CA ASP A 343 11.39 10.59 -17.01
C ASP A 343 11.57 11.32 -15.68
N ILE A 344 12.16 10.65 -14.67
CA ILE A 344 12.52 11.28 -13.39
C ILE A 344 13.48 12.46 -13.60
N ARG A 345 14.52 12.27 -14.41
CA ARG A 345 15.50 13.31 -14.74
C ARG A 345 14.87 14.46 -15.55
N ARG A 346 14.07 14.12 -16.56
CA ARG A 346 13.32 15.11 -17.35
C ARG A 346 12.32 15.90 -16.51
N ALA A 347 11.66 15.25 -15.54
CA ALA A 347 10.79 15.95 -14.61
C ALA A 347 11.57 16.96 -13.75
N ALA A 348 12.74 16.59 -13.24
CA ALA A 348 13.60 17.49 -12.50
C ALA A 348 14.06 18.69 -13.34
N GLU A 349 14.42 18.49 -14.60
CA GLU A 349 14.79 19.56 -15.55
C GLU A 349 13.63 20.53 -15.83
N ARG A 350 12.37 20.02 -15.89
CA ARG A 350 11.19 20.86 -16.11
C ARG A 350 10.75 21.65 -14.85
N LEU A 351 11.23 21.27 -13.68
CA LEU A 351 10.97 21.95 -12.41
C LEU A 351 12.03 23.01 -12.10
N ALA A 352 13.22 22.93 -12.70
CA ALA A 352 14.29 23.92 -12.57
C ALA A 352 13.94 25.23 -13.30
#